data_b352b9f184401d07a135a756f1d57f22
#
_entry.id   b352b9f184401d07a135a756f1d57f22
#
_cell.length_a   1.000
_cell.length_b   1.000
_cell.length_c   1.000
_cell.angle_alpha   90.00
_cell.angle_beta   90.00
_cell.angle_gamma   90.00
#
_symmetry.space_group_name_H-M   'P 1'
#
loop_
_entity.id
_entity.type
_entity.pdbx_description
1 polymer ?
#
loop_
_entity_poly.entity_id
_entity_poly.type
_entity_poly.pdbx_seq_one_letter_code
_entity_poly.pdbx_strand_id
1 'polypeptide(L)'
;LAYLPTFRGNFDALDDQGYMQTLSQNLSLWDSQLNEDEILLIKLHPFLHGLEDFSGYHHILPFPASWDTYEGLSVCDTLITDYSSVFYDYANSGKKIILFAYDRKEYESSRGMYETIDSYPFDYTEKAEEVIPFAHCSGGTPDNAFMQKYASYEDGHGAEKICRQVFLHEDCCRKYQYHGNGKKNILIYAGDLDLNGITTVLYSQLHELDLTRYNYFISFRSLYVKDHPERMERLPEGVGIYPLASEMNMDLLTMAVQLLKLKGHTGSWAEHRLHTAYRREWKKHF
;
A
#
# COMPACT_ATOMS: atom_id res chain seq x y z
N LEU A 1 -1.44 21.36 -14.87
CA LEU A 1 -0.73 20.49 -13.93
C LEU A 1 -1.71 19.82 -12.96
N ALA A 2 -1.31 18.73 -12.31
CA ALA A 2 -2.06 18.09 -11.24
C ALA A 2 -1.16 17.83 -10.02
N TYR A 3 -1.67 18.08 -8.80
CA TYR A 3 -0.99 17.73 -7.56
C TYR A 3 -1.82 16.74 -6.74
N LEU A 4 -1.29 15.54 -6.56
CA LEU A 4 -1.93 14.45 -5.84
C LEU A 4 -1.00 13.92 -4.73
N PRO A 5 -0.95 14.57 -3.57
CA PRO A 5 -0.09 14.14 -2.46
C PRO A 5 -0.66 12.90 -1.75
N THR A 6 0.24 12.09 -1.20
CA THR A 6 -0.13 11.02 -0.27
C THR A 6 -0.62 11.62 1.05
N PHE A 7 -1.62 11.01 1.63
CA PHE A 7 -2.14 11.39 2.95
C PHE A 7 -1.05 11.27 4.03
N ARG A 8 -0.92 12.32 4.84
CA ARG A 8 -0.04 12.37 6.03
C ARG A 8 -0.90 12.23 7.28
N GLY A 9 -0.51 11.37 8.17
CA GLY A 9 -1.15 11.13 9.46
C GLY A 9 -1.20 9.64 9.80
N ASN A 10 -1.17 9.35 11.08
CA ASN A 10 -1.60 8.06 11.60
C ASN A 10 -3.13 8.14 11.71
N PHE A 11 -3.84 7.06 11.40
CA PHE A 11 -5.31 7.00 11.50
C PHE A 11 -5.85 7.37 12.88
N ASP A 12 -4.98 7.41 13.91
CA ASP A 12 -5.31 7.70 15.30
C ASP A 12 -4.87 9.09 15.80
N ALA A 13 -4.06 9.84 15.04
CA ALA A 13 -3.58 11.18 15.42
C ALA A 13 -3.31 12.01 14.17
N LEU A 14 -4.33 12.75 13.74
CA LEU A 14 -4.21 13.73 12.68
C LEU A 14 -3.54 14.99 13.24
N ASP A 15 -2.27 15.22 12.93
CA ASP A 15 -1.72 16.59 13.00
C ASP A 15 -2.14 17.35 11.72
N ASP A 16 -3.45 17.53 11.58
CA ASP A 16 -4.04 18.15 10.41
C ASP A 16 -3.62 19.63 10.30
N GLN A 17 -3.37 20.31 11.43
CA GLN A 17 -3.08 21.74 11.42
C GLN A 17 -1.67 22.03 10.85
N GLY A 18 -0.66 21.30 11.26
CA GLY A 18 0.70 21.48 10.74
C GLY A 18 0.81 21.14 9.26
N TYR A 19 0.17 20.03 8.85
CA TYR A 19 0.10 19.64 7.45
C TYR A 19 -0.61 20.67 6.58
N MET A 20 -1.79 21.14 7.00
CA MET A 20 -2.58 22.12 6.25
C MET A 20 -1.87 23.47 6.16
N GLN A 21 -1.15 23.89 7.19
CA GLN A 21 -0.34 25.12 7.15
C GLN A 21 0.81 24.99 6.12
N THR A 22 1.51 23.88 6.12
CA THR A 22 2.59 23.62 5.15
C THR A 22 2.03 23.56 3.72
N LEU A 23 0.91 22.87 3.53
CA LEU A 23 0.23 22.81 2.25
C LEU A 23 -0.14 24.19 1.74
N SER A 24 -0.83 25.01 2.55
CA SER A 24 -1.24 26.36 2.16
C SER A 24 -0.06 27.26 1.80
N GLN A 25 1.07 27.16 2.53
CA GLN A 25 2.29 27.88 2.20
C GLN A 25 2.86 27.46 0.83
N ASN A 26 2.92 26.16 0.57
CA ASN A 26 3.39 25.62 -0.71
C ASN A 26 2.48 26.06 -1.86
N LEU A 27 1.16 25.99 -1.66
CA LEU A 27 0.20 26.42 -2.67
C LEU A 27 0.33 27.92 -2.99
N SER A 28 0.46 28.77 -1.98
CA SER A 28 0.66 30.21 -2.19
C SER A 28 1.93 30.52 -2.97
N LEU A 29 3.00 29.77 -2.70
CA LEU A 29 4.24 29.87 -3.44
C LEU A 29 4.05 29.45 -4.91
N TRP A 30 3.44 28.30 -5.14
CA TRP A 30 3.23 27.77 -6.49
C TRP A 30 2.28 28.61 -7.30
N ASP A 31 1.21 29.15 -6.70
CA ASP A 31 0.29 30.07 -7.35
C ASP A 31 1.01 31.30 -7.92
N SER A 32 2.01 31.81 -7.17
CA SER A 32 2.85 32.95 -7.60
C SER A 32 3.89 32.61 -8.68
N GLN A 33 4.18 31.32 -8.89
CA GLN A 33 5.19 30.85 -9.85
C GLN A 33 4.59 30.32 -11.16
N LEU A 34 3.30 30.00 -11.16
CA LEU A 34 2.57 29.55 -12.36
C LEU A 34 2.40 30.69 -13.35
N ASN A 35 2.44 30.38 -14.65
CA ASN A 35 2.20 31.31 -15.72
C ASN A 35 0.68 31.58 -15.90
N GLU A 36 0.32 32.66 -16.60
CA GLU A 36 -1.08 33.06 -16.82
C GLU A 36 -1.96 32.00 -17.53
N ASP A 37 -1.34 31.12 -18.32
CA ASP A 37 -2.01 30.04 -19.06
C ASP A 37 -1.92 28.66 -18.36
N GLU A 38 -1.41 28.63 -17.14
CA GLU A 38 -1.25 27.39 -16.37
C GLU A 38 -2.28 27.29 -15.25
N ILE A 39 -2.79 26.07 -15.04
CA ILE A 39 -3.67 25.73 -13.92
C ILE A 39 -3.11 24.51 -13.21
N LEU A 40 -3.12 24.55 -11.88
CA LEU A 40 -2.80 23.43 -11.00
C LEU A 40 -4.09 22.87 -10.36
N LEU A 41 -4.45 21.66 -10.73
CA LEU A 41 -5.55 20.92 -10.12
C LEU A 41 -5.06 20.14 -8.91
N ILE A 42 -5.72 20.30 -7.76
CA ILE A 42 -5.32 19.63 -6.52
C ILE A 42 -6.36 18.60 -6.11
N LYS A 43 -5.92 17.37 -5.90
CA LYS A 43 -6.73 16.31 -5.33
C LYS A 43 -6.15 15.85 -3.99
N LEU A 44 -6.71 16.35 -2.92
CA LEU A 44 -6.39 15.91 -1.57
C LEU A 44 -7.11 14.59 -1.24
N HIS A 45 -6.56 13.89 -0.24
CA HIS A 45 -7.22 12.68 0.28
C HIS A 45 -8.61 13.03 0.84
N PRO A 46 -9.62 12.14 0.70
CA PRO A 46 -10.99 12.41 1.17
C PRO A 46 -11.11 12.87 2.62
N PHE A 47 -10.21 12.47 3.51
CA PHE A 47 -10.18 12.92 4.92
C PHE A 47 -9.88 14.40 5.10
N LEU A 48 -9.30 15.05 4.09
CA LEU A 48 -8.95 16.47 4.10
C LEU A 48 -9.96 17.34 3.32
N HIS A 49 -11.04 16.74 2.81
CA HIS A 49 -12.05 17.48 2.07
C HIS A 49 -12.68 18.58 2.91
N GLY A 50 -12.71 19.80 2.36
CA GLY A 50 -13.32 20.97 2.98
C GLY A 50 -12.44 21.68 4.03
N LEU A 51 -11.19 21.24 4.21
CA LEU A 51 -10.24 21.92 5.10
C LEU A 51 -9.46 23.03 4.41
N GLU A 52 -9.40 23.05 3.07
CA GLU A 52 -8.70 24.05 2.28
C GLU A 52 -9.70 24.94 1.53
N ASP A 53 -9.48 26.25 1.60
CA ASP A 53 -10.23 27.26 0.81
C ASP A 53 -9.37 27.69 -0.39
N PHE A 54 -9.81 27.30 -1.59
CA PHE A 54 -9.15 27.62 -2.84
C PHE A 54 -9.52 28.98 -3.43
N SER A 55 -10.45 29.72 -2.82
CA SER A 55 -10.95 31.01 -3.36
C SER A 55 -9.90 32.13 -3.43
N GLY A 56 -8.80 31.97 -2.69
CA GLY A 56 -7.71 32.95 -2.64
C GLY A 56 -6.61 32.75 -3.69
N TYR A 57 -6.63 31.67 -4.47
CA TYR A 57 -5.63 31.37 -5.50
C TYR A 57 -6.13 31.76 -6.89
N HIS A 58 -5.20 32.17 -7.76
CA HIS A 58 -5.49 32.55 -9.14
C HIS A 58 -5.38 31.40 -10.13
N HIS A 59 -4.42 30.51 -9.92
CA HIS A 59 -4.06 29.41 -10.82
C HIS A 59 -4.34 28.03 -10.22
N ILE A 60 -4.77 27.96 -8.97
CA ILE A 60 -4.96 26.70 -8.24
C ILE A 60 -6.43 26.42 -8.04
N LEU A 61 -6.90 25.26 -8.48
CA LEU A 61 -8.28 24.84 -8.38
C LEU A 61 -8.38 23.44 -7.75
N PRO A 62 -9.46 23.16 -7.02
CA PRO A 62 -9.73 21.81 -6.57
C PRO A 62 -9.97 20.90 -7.78
N PHE A 63 -9.45 19.68 -7.73
CA PHE A 63 -9.76 18.65 -8.72
C PHE A 63 -11.28 18.39 -8.71
N PRO A 64 -11.98 18.43 -9.84
CA PRO A 64 -13.44 18.30 -9.87
C PRO A 64 -13.90 16.96 -9.27
N ALA A 65 -14.78 17.03 -8.27
CA ALA A 65 -15.26 15.84 -7.56
C ALA A 65 -16.06 14.86 -8.46
N SER A 66 -16.61 15.36 -9.56
CA SER A 66 -17.35 14.55 -10.54
C SER A 66 -16.47 13.81 -11.55
N TRP A 67 -15.17 14.13 -11.60
CA TRP A 67 -14.24 13.49 -12.53
C TRP A 67 -13.68 12.20 -11.94
N ASP A 68 -13.57 11.18 -12.79
CA ASP A 68 -12.68 10.07 -12.49
C ASP A 68 -11.24 10.57 -12.41
N THR A 69 -10.46 10.02 -11.49
CA THR A 69 -9.09 10.49 -11.26
C THR A 69 -8.21 10.34 -12.49
N TYR A 70 -8.32 9.22 -13.18
CA TYR A 70 -7.46 8.93 -14.34
C TYR A 70 -7.94 9.67 -15.59
N GLU A 71 -9.25 9.88 -15.75
CA GLU A 71 -9.79 10.75 -16.81
C GLU A 71 -9.28 12.19 -16.64
N GLY A 72 -9.34 12.73 -15.41
CA GLY A 72 -8.81 14.06 -15.13
C GLY A 72 -7.29 14.16 -15.30
N LEU A 73 -6.55 13.14 -14.87
CA LEU A 73 -5.10 13.10 -15.08
C LEU A 73 -4.71 13.01 -16.57
N SER A 74 -5.55 12.41 -17.41
CA SER A 74 -5.28 12.29 -18.84
C SER A 74 -5.16 13.63 -19.56
N VAL A 75 -5.84 14.67 -19.06
CA VAL A 75 -5.79 16.04 -19.62
C VAL A 75 -4.70 16.90 -19.00
N CYS A 76 -4.03 16.45 -17.93
CA CYS A 76 -2.93 17.17 -17.30
C CYS A 76 -1.60 16.85 -18.01
N ASP A 77 -0.72 17.84 -18.16
CA ASP A 77 0.58 17.68 -18.80
C ASP A 77 1.69 17.29 -17.82
N THR A 78 1.50 17.60 -16.54
CA THR A 78 2.45 17.30 -15.47
C THR A 78 1.72 16.79 -14.24
N LEU A 79 2.21 15.69 -13.68
CA LEU A 79 1.82 15.18 -12.36
C LEU A 79 2.87 15.57 -11.33
N ILE A 80 2.46 16.26 -10.29
CA ILE A 80 3.22 16.49 -9.06
C ILE A 80 2.65 15.53 -8.02
N THR A 81 3.48 14.69 -7.43
CA THR A 81 3.08 13.75 -6.38
C THR A 81 4.27 13.46 -5.46
N ASP A 82 4.17 12.47 -4.60
CA ASP A 82 5.23 12.10 -3.68
C ASP A 82 5.46 10.56 -3.70
N TYR A 83 4.96 9.84 -2.69
CA TYR A 83 5.09 8.38 -2.55
C TYR A 83 3.88 7.62 -3.08
N SER A 84 2.94 8.32 -3.70
CA SER A 84 1.70 7.74 -4.20
C SER A 84 1.94 6.85 -5.42
N SER A 85 1.34 5.66 -5.43
CA SER A 85 1.40 4.76 -6.59
C SER A 85 0.80 5.33 -7.87
N VAL A 86 0.09 6.45 -7.82
CA VAL A 86 -0.53 7.11 -8.97
C VAL A 86 0.47 7.45 -10.08
N PHE A 87 1.74 7.68 -9.73
CA PHE A 87 2.75 7.98 -10.73
C PHE A 87 3.08 6.80 -11.65
N TYR A 88 2.92 5.55 -11.18
CA TYR A 88 3.08 4.36 -12.03
C TYR A 88 2.00 4.32 -13.13
N ASP A 89 0.77 4.62 -12.77
CA ASP A 89 -0.33 4.66 -13.72
C ASP A 89 -0.20 5.85 -14.69
N TYR A 90 0.13 7.02 -14.16
CA TYR A 90 0.32 8.23 -14.96
C TYR A 90 1.50 8.13 -15.94
N ALA A 91 2.53 7.36 -15.61
CA ALA A 91 3.68 7.11 -16.49
C ALA A 91 3.27 6.54 -17.85
N ASN A 92 2.13 5.82 -17.94
CA ASN A 92 1.60 5.34 -19.21
C ASN A 92 1.22 6.46 -20.18
N SER A 93 1.03 7.68 -19.70
CA SER A 93 0.81 8.86 -20.54
C SER A 93 2.08 9.35 -21.25
N GLY A 94 3.25 8.94 -20.81
CA GLY A 94 4.56 9.45 -21.26
C GLY A 94 4.84 10.89 -20.84
N LYS A 95 3.98 11.48 -20.01
CA LYS A 95 4.05 12.88 -19.60
C LYS A 95 4.96 13.05 -18.37
N LYS A 96 5.19 14.30 -18.00
CA LYS A 96 6.11 14.70 -16.94
C LYS A 96 5.60 14.32 -15.56
N ILE A 97 6.50 13.82 -14.71
CA ILE A 97 6.25 13.50 -13.30
C ILE A 97 7.28 14.23 -12.44
N ILE A 98 6.84 14.84 -11.38
CA ILE A 98 7.69 15.49 -10.36
C ILE A 98 7.37 14.86 -9.01
N LEU A 99 8.40 14.32 -8.36
CA LEU A 99 8.29 13.74 -7.04
C LEU A 99 8.69 14.78 -5.98
N PHE A 100 7.69 15.34 -5.32
CA PHE A 100 7.89 16.32 -4.24
C PHE A 100 7.79 15.64 -2.89
N ALA A 101 8.93 15.30 -2.29
CA ALA A 101 9.03 14.47 -1.09
C ALA A 101 9.74 15.24 0.06
N TYR A 102 9.15 16.35 0.51
CA TYR A 102 9.72 17.25 1.54
C TYR A 102 9.95 16.56 2.89
N ASP A 103 9.29 15.46 3.17
CA ASP A 103 9.36 14.68 4.41
C ASP A 103 9.98 13.28 4.21
N ARG A 104 10.83 13.11 3.20
CA ARG A 104 11.41 11.83 2.78
C ARG A 104 11.92 10.98 3.94
N LYS A 105 12.76 11.55 4.81
CA LYS A 105 13.38 10.81 5.92
C LYS A 105 12.35 10.25 6.91
N GLU A 106 11.33 11.04 7.20
CA GLU A 106 10.24 10.63 8.08
C GLU A 106 9.41 9.53 7.45
N TYR A 107 9.05 9.69 6.16
CA TYR A 107 8.28 8.70 5.43
C TYR A 107 9.02 7.36 5.32
N GLU A 108 10.30 7.37 4.94
CA GLU A 108 11.13 6.17 4.82
C GLU A 108 11.25 5.43 6.17
N SER A 109 11.38 6.17 7.28
CA SER A 109 11.49 5.57 8.62
C SER A 109 10.18 5.00 9.16
N SER A 110 9.03 5.60 8.80
CA SER A 110 7.72 5.23 9.36
C SER A 110 6.96 4.21 8.51
N ARG A 111 7.06 4.28 7.19
CA ARG A 111 6.28 3.45 6.24
C ARG A 111 7.13 2.57 5.35
N GLY A 112 8.38 2.95 5.13
CA GLY A 112 9.28 2.30 4.19
C GLY A 112 8.91 2.55 2.73
N MET A 113 9.82 2.18 1.83
CA MET A 113 9.63 2.22 0.39
C MET A 113 10.16 0.94 -0.24
N TYR A 114 9.54 0.47 -1.30
CA TYR A 114 10.05 -0.68 -2.07
C TYR A 114 11.34 -0.34 -2.82
N GLU A 115 11.46 0.89 -3.28
CA GLU A 115 12.63 1.42 -3.97
C GLU A 115 12.91 2.85 -3.51
N THR A 116 14.16 3.27 -3.62
CA THR A 116 14.54 4.65 -3.29
C THR A 116 14.00 5.61 -4.33
N ILE A 117 13.57 6.79 -3.91
CA ILE A 117 12.99 7.80 -4.79
C ILE A 117 13.96 8.22 -5.92
N ASP A 118 15.27 8.18 -5.62
CA ASP A 118 16.34 8.50 -6.57
C ASP A 118 16.51 7.45 -7.69
N SER A 119 15.87 6.28 -7.57
CA SER A 119 15.94 5.22 -8.59
C SER A 119 14.97 5.45 -9.75
N TYR A 120 14.06 6.40 -9.63
CA TYR A 120 13.09 6.73 -10.67
C TYR A 120 13.65 7.76 -11.67
N PRO A 121 13.23 7.73 -12.95
CA PRO A 121 13.71 8.67 -13.97
C PRO A 121 13.03 10.04 -13.90
N PHE A 122 12.32 10.33 -12.82
CA PHE A 122 11.52 11.54 -12.66
C PHE A 122 12.31 12.66 -11.96
N ASP A 123 11.88 13.89 -12.18
CA ASP A 123 12.40 15.00 -11.40
C ASP A 123 11.99 14.84 -9.93
N TYR A 124 12.93 15.05 -9.01
CA TYR A 124 12.73 14.89 -7.58
C TYR A 124 13.24 16.11 -6.81
N THR A 125 12.47 16.54 -5.82
CA THR A 125 12.88 17.59 -4.88
C THR A 125 12.23 17.44 -3.51
N GLU A 126 12.95 17.92 -2.48
CA GLU A 126 12.43 18.12 -1.12
C GLU A 126 12.01 19.58 -0.88
N LYS A 127 12.21 20.49 -1.85
CA LYS A 127 12.01 21.93 -1.71
C LYS A 127 10.84 22.42 -2.55
N ALA A 128 9.89 23.08 -1.90
CA ALA A 128 8.69 23.59 -2.57
C ALA A 128 9.01 24.59 -3.69
N GLU A 129 10.04 25.42 -3.50
CA GLU A 129 10.45 26.43 -4.48
C GLU A 129 10.99 25.88 -5.80
N GLU A 130 11.34 24.59 -5.85
CA GLU A 130 11.87 23.94 -7.05
C GLU A 130 10.79 23.23 -7.86
N VAL A 131 9.58 23.02 -7.31
CA VAL A 131 8.52 22.21 -7.94
C VAL A 131 8.02 22.82 -9.25
N ILE A 132 7.59 24.06 -9.24
CA ILE A 132 7.11 24.74 -10.46
C ILE A 132 8.23 25.01 -11.47
N PRO A 133 9.44 25.47 -11.06
CA PRO A 133 10.60 25.47 -11.95
C PRO A 133 10.86 24.14 -12.66
N PHE A 134 10.73 23.00 -11.96
CA PHE A 134 10.87 21.70 -12.60
C PHE A 134 9.75 21.42 -13.61
N ALA A 135 8.52 21.89 -13.37
CA ALA A 135 7.44 21.73 -14.34
C ALA A 135 7.76 22.44 -15.67
N HIS A 136 8.51 23.53 -15.64
CA HIS A 136 8.92 24.30 -16.81
C HIS A 136 10.20 23.77 -17.49
N CYS A 137 10.93 22.85 -16.86
CA CYS A 137 12.13 22.26 -17.44
C CYS A 137 11.77 21.05 -18.35
N SER A 138 12.67 20.72 -19.26
CA SER A 138 12.59 19.44 -20.00
C SER A 138 13.08 18.27 -19.12
N GLY A 139 12.51 17.08 -19.31
CA GLY A 139 12.87 15.88 -18.55
C GLY A 139 11.77 15.45 -17.59
N GLY A 140 12.07 14.56 -16.65
CA GLY A 140 11.11 14.02 -15.68
C GLY A 140 10.04 13.14 -16.29
N THR A 141 10.27 12.56 -17.48
CA THR A 141 9.36 11.63 -18.17
C THR A 141 9.81 10.19 -17.96
N PRO A 142 8.88 9.22 -17.99
CA PRO A 142 9.24 7.80 -17.86
C PRO A 142 10.16 7.36 -19.00
N ASP A 143 11.22 6.65 -18.66
CA ASP A 143 12.14 6.05 -19.62
C ASP A 143 11.77 4.60 -19.96
N ASN A 144 12.45 4.03 -20.94
CA ASN A 144 12.20 2.66 -21.36
C ASN A 144 12.47 1.62 -20.26
N ALA A 145 13.44 1.85 -19.38
CA ALA A 145 13.77 0.93 -18.31
C ALA A 145 12.65 0.90 -17.26
N PHE A 146 12.14 2.07 -16.89
CA PHE A 146 10.99 2.21 -16.01
C PHE A 146 9.75 1.52 -16.61
N MET A 147 9.42 1.81 -17.86
CA MET A 147 8.24 1.22 -18.53
C MET A 147 8.35 -0.31 -18.67
N GLN A 148 9.52 -0.84 -18.97
CA GLN A 148 9.72 -2.30 -18.98
C GLN A 148 9.57 -2.95 -17.64
N LYS A 149 9.99 -2.27 -16.56
CA LYS A 149 9.93 -2.81 -15.21
C LYS A 149 8.51 -2.77 -14.63
N TYR A 150 7.79 -1.68 -14.82
CA TYR A 150 6.54 -1.42 -14.12
C TYR A 150 5.28 -1.45 -14.98
N ALA A 151 5.40 -1.24 -16.29
CA ALA A 151 4.28 -1.10 -17.22
C ALA A 151 4.42 -1.96 -18.48
N SER A 152 5.20 -3.06 -18.43
CA SER A 152 5.50 -3.90 -19.60
C SER A 152 4.29 -4.56 -20.25
N TYR A 153 3.15 -4.60 -19.57
CA TYR A 153 1.90 -5.19 -20.09
C TYR A 153 0.81 -4.16 -20.38
N GLU A 154 1.11 -2.88 -20.15
CA GLU A 154 0.15 -1.80 -20.37
C GLU A 154 0.09 -1.42 -21.85
N ASP A 155 -1.04 -1.74 -22.46
CA ASP A 155 -1.33 -1.43 -23.86
C ASP A 155 -2.73 -0.82 -24.07
N GLY A 156 -3.37 -0.42 -22.98
CA GLY A 156 -4.72 0.14 -22.98
C GLY A 156 -5.83 -0.91 -23.07
N HIS A 157 -5.51 -2.20 -23.26
CA HIS A 157 -6.48 -3.28 -23.44
C HIS A 157 -6.50 -4.29 -22.29
N GLY A 158 -5.90 -3.96 -21.13
CA GLY A 158 -5.78 -4.88 -19.99
C GLY A 158 -7.13 -5.37 -19.48
N ALA A 159 -8.08 -4.47 -19.24
CA ALA A 159 -9.42 -4.83 -18.79
C ALA A 159 -10.18 -5.71 -19.79
N GLU A 160 -10.11 -5.38 -21.08
CA GLU A 160 -10.71 -6.18 -22.16
C GLU A 160 -10.13 -7.60 -22.17
N LYS A 161 -8.81 -7.72 -22.16
CA LYS A 161 -8.13 -9.02 -22.15
C LYS A 161 -8.51 -9.87 -20.93
N ILE A 162 -8.57 -9.25 -19.75
CA ILE A 162 -8.99 -9.95 -18.53
C ILE A 162 -10.44 -10.43 -18.65
N CYS A 163 -11.35 -9.57 -19.12
CA CYS A 163 -12.75 -9.96 -19.33
C CYS A 163 -12.89 -11.11 -20.34
N ARG A 164 -12.20 -11.04 -21.46
CA ARG A 164 -12.20 -12.11 -22.46
C ARG A 164 -11.66 -13.42 -21.90
N GLN A 165 -10.54 -13.36 -21.15
CA GLN A 165 -9.95 -14.54 -20.51
C GLN A 165 -10.89 -15.18 -19.48
N VAL A 166 -11.50 -14.36 -18.60
CA VAL A 166 -12.28 -14.85 -17.43
C VAL A 166 -13.69 -15.27 -17.85
N PHE A 167 -14.39 -14.46 -18.65
CA PHE A 167 -15.80 -14.69 -18.97
C PHE A 167 -16.02 -15.43 -20.29
N LEU A 168 -15.16 -15.22 -21.28
CA LEU A 168 -15.30 -15.85 -22.59
C LEU A 168 -14.36 -17.06 -22.76
N HIS A 169 -13.50 -17.32 -21.75
CA HIS A 169 -12.51 -18.40 -21.75
C HIS A 169 -11.55 -18.37 -22.96
N GLU A 170 -11.31 -17.17 -23.51
CA GLU A 170 -10.35 -16.98 -24.59
C GLU A 170 -8.93 -16.92 -24.03
N ASP A 171 -7.98 -17.51 -24.74
CA ASP A 171 -6.57 -17.53 -24.30
C ASP A 171 -5.82 -16.30 -24.82
N CYS A 172 -6.07 -15.16 -24.19
CA CYS A 172 -5.54 -13.84 -24.58
C CYS A 172 -4.61 -13.19 -23.54
N CYS A 173 -4.44 -13.82 -22.36
CA CYS A 173 -3.55 -13.33 -21.33
C CYS A 173 -2.42 -14.32 -21.07
N ARG A 174 -1.25 -13.79 -20.67
CA ARG A 174 -0.16 -14.63 -20.17
C ARG A 174 -0.59 -15.36 -18.90
N LYS A 175 -0.52 -16.68 -18.89
CA LYS A 175 -0.84 -17.51 -17.74
C LYS A 175 0.45 -17.95 -17.07
N TYR A 176 0.51 -17.77 -15.77
CA TYR A 176 1.53 -18.40 -14.94
C TYR A 176 0.93 -19.65 -14.31
N GLN A 177 1.39 -20.81 -14.72
CA GLN A 177 0.99 -22.04 -14.08
C GLN A 177 2.01 -22.37 -12.99
N TYR A 178 1.56 -22.37 -11.76
CA TYR A 178 2.39 -22.81 -10.65
C TYR A 178 2.52 -24.34 -10.70
N HIS A 179 3.73 -24.80 -10.94
CA HIS A 179 4.06 -26.22 -10.82
C HIS A 179 4.64 -26.46 -9.44
N GLY A 180 3.92 -27.18 -8.60
CA GLY A 180 4.44 -27.58 -7.29
C GLY A 180 5.72 -28.40 -7.46
N ASN A 181 6.61 -28.29 -6.48
CA ASN A 181 7.90 -29.01 -6.45
C ASN A 181 7.76 -30.50 -6.04
N GLY A 182 6.53 -31.00 -5.91
CA GLY A 182 6.24 -32.38 -5.50
C GLY A 182 6.40 -32.67 -4.00
N LYS A 183 6.87 -31.71 -3.22
CA LYS A 183 7.00 -31.85 -1.76
C LYS A 183 5.66 -31.63 -1.08
N LYS A 184 5.46 -32.27 0.06
CA LYS A 184 4.29 -31.99 0.92
C LYS A 184 4.49 -30.66 1.64
N ASN A 185 3.41 -29.88 1.73
CA ASN A 185 3.38 -28.62 2.46
C ASN A 185 2.99 -28.89 3.93
N ILE A 186 3.75 -28.31 4.85
CA ILE A 186 3.51 -28.34 6.30
C ILE A 186 3.31 -26.88 6.76
N LEU A 187 2.16 -26.61 7.34
CA LEU A 187 1.84 -25.33 7.94
C LEU A 187 2.02 -25.41 9.45
N ILE A 188 2.80 -24.52 10.02
CA ILE A 188 3.06 -24.40 11.45
C ILE A 188 2.42 -23.10 11.94
N TYR A 189 1.47 -23.18 12.86
CA TYR A 189 0.87 -22.01 13.48
C TYR A 189 1.65 -21.64 14.73
N ALA A 190 2.25 -20.44 14.74
CA ALA A 190 3.17 -19.96 15.77
C ALA A 190 2.52 -18.95 16.76
N GLY A 191 1.24 -18.71 16.69
CA GLY A 191 0.57 -17.71 17.54
C GLY A 191 1.03 -16.29 17.24
N ASP A 192 1.56 -15.60 18.24
CA ASP A 192 1.92 -14.17 18.15
C ASP A 192 3.43 -13.95 17.95
N LEU A 193 4.24 -15.01 17.94
CA LEU A 193 5.71 -14.94 17.95
C LEU A 193 6.29 -14.12 19.12
N ASP A 194 5.60 -14.09 20.25
CA ASP A 194 6.08 -13.39 21.44
C ASP A 194 7.36 -13.97 22.01
N LEU A 195 8.18 -13.13 22.67
CA LEU A 195 9.39 -13.54 23.34
C LEU A 195 9.07 -14.37 24.59
N ASN A 196 8.86 -15.66 24.40
CA ASN A 196 8.60 -16.63 25.47
C ASN A 196 9.30 -17.96 25.18
N GLY A 197 9.26 -18.87 26.15
CA GLY A 197 9.91 -20.18 26.02
C GLY A 197 9.40 -21.00 24.84
N ILE A 198 8.10 -20.91 24.51
CA ILE A 198 7.49 -21.66 23.40
C ILE A 198 8.05 -21.17 22.06
N THR A 199 8.10 -19.86 21.86
CA THR A 199 8.64 -19.25 20.64
C THR A 199 10.15 -19.52 20.50
N THR A 200 10.89 -19.50 21.61
CA THR A 200 12.33 -19.83 21.60
C THR A 200 12.56 -21.27 21.13
N VAL A 201 11.78 -22.23 21.65
CA VAL A 201 11.84 -23.62 21.22
C VAL A 201 11.43 -23.77 19.76
N LEU A 202 10.39 -23.06 19.33
CA LEU A 202 9.94 -23.06 17.94
C LEU A 202 11.06 -22.61 17.00
N TYR A 203 11.74 -21.48 17.26
CA TYR A 203 12.85 -21.03 16.43
C TYR A 203 13.96 -22.10 16.34
N SER A 204 14.34 -22.72 17.46
CA SER A 204 15.33 -23.80 17.46
C SER A 204 14.89 -24.99 16.59
N GLN A 205 13.63 -25.38 16.67
CA GLN A 205 13.07 -26.46 15.85
C GLN A 205 13.00 -26.11 14.36
N LEU A 206 12.70 -24.87 14.02
CA LEU A 206 12.62 -24.41 12.63
C LEU A 206 13.98 -24.52 11.91
N HIS A 207 15.09 -24.33 12.62
CA HIS A 207 16.44 -24.49 12.05
C HIS A 207 16.84 -25.94 11.77
N GLU A 208 16.15 -26.92 12.38
CA GLU A 208 16.38 -28.36 12.18
C GLU A 208 15.44 -28.99 11.15
N LEU A 209 14.65 -28.20 10.43
CA LEU A 209 13.66 -28.73 9.47
C LEU A 209 14.33 -29.30 8.20
N ASP A 210 13.82 -30.42 7.73
CA ASP A 210 14.24 -31.03 6.46
C ASP A 210 13.56 -30.36 5.26
N LEU A 211 14.12 -29.24 4.80
CA LEU A 211 13.65 -28.49 3.64
C LEU A 211 13.84 -29.26 2.31
N THR A 212 14.60 -30.36 2.29
CA THR A 212 14.76 -31.16 1.07
C THR A 212 13.51 -31.99 0.78
N ARG A 213 12.79 -32.40 1.82
CA ARG A 213 11.66 -33.33 1.76
C ARG A 213 10.29 -32.63 1.83
N TYR A 214 10.21 -31.54 2.57
CA TYR A 214 8.96 -30.81 2.80
C TYR A 214 9.11 -29.32 2.52
N ASN A 215 7.99 -28.69 2.16
CA ASN A 215 7.87 -27.23 2.22
C ASN A 215 7.25 -26.88 3.58
N TYR A 216 7.86 -25.95 4.28
CA TYR A 216 7.33 -25.47 5.56
C TYR A 216 6.86 -24.04 5.43
N PHE A 217 5.73 -23.76 6.02
CA PHE A 217 5.13 -22.43 6.10
C PHE A 217 4.84 -22.14 7.56
N ILE A 218 5.23 -20.95 8.01
CA ILE A 218 4.90 -20.47 9.34
C ILE A 218 3.75 -19.48 9.24
N SER A 219 2.74 -19.67 10.08
CA SER A 219 1.58 -18.77 10.18
C SER A 219 1.53 -18.17 11.58
N PHE A 220 1.33 -16.86 11.67
CA PHE A 220 1.26 -16.11 12.92
C PHE A 220 0.36 -14.90 12.76
N ARG A 221 -0.05 -14.28 13.88
CA ARG A 221 -0.81 -13.03 13.85
C ARG A 221 0.13 -11.85 13.60
N SER A 222 -0.07 -11.16 12.49
CA SER A 222 0.83 -10.09 12.02
C SER A 222 0.86 -8.86 12.91
N LEU A 223 -0.22 -8.57 13.64
CA LEU A 223 -0.36 -7.38 14.49
C LEU A 223 0.81 -7.23 15.48
N TYR A 224 1.24 -8.33 16.10
CA TYR A 224 2.29 -8.32 17.13
C TYR A 224 3.71 -8.31 16.58
N VAL A 225 3.89 -8.64 15.30
CA VAL A 225 5.20 -8.63 14.64
C VAL A 225 5.54 -7.23 14.09
N LYS A 226 4.52 -6.40 13.86
CA LYS A 226 4.72 -5.03 13.37
C LYS A 226 5.67 -4.21 14.26
N ASP A 227 5.51 -4.33 15.58
CA ASP A 227 6.31 -3.59 16.55
C ASP A 227 7.67 -4.27 16.85
N HIS A 228 7.89 -5.48 16.34
CA HIS A 228 9.06 -6.32 16.58
C HIS A 228 9.52 -7.05 15.31
N PRO A 229 9.95 -6.31 14.27
CA PRO A 229 10.35 -6.89 12.98
C PRO A 229 11.54 -7.86 13.10
N GLU A 230 12.41 -7.69 14.11
CA GLU A 230 13.55 -8.57 14.39
C GLU A 230 13.13 -10.02 14.66
N ARG A 231 11.87 -10.28 14.99
CA ARG A 231 11.33 -11.63 15.14
C ARG A 231 11.30 -12.40 13.83
N MET A 232 11.11 -11.68 12.72
CA MET A 232 11.09 -12.26 11.38
C MET A 232 12.48 -12.65 10.90
N GLU A 233 13.51 -11.89 11.30
CA GLU A 233 14.91 -12.15 10.94
C GLU A 233 15.43 -13.46 11.55
N ARG A 234 14.76 -13.96 12.60
CA ARG A 234 15.10 -15.23 13.26
C ARG A 234 14.54 -16.44 12.55
N LEU A 235 13.70 -16.27 11.54
CA LEU A 235 13.16 -17.39 10.76
C LEU A 235 14.25 -17.89 9.79
N PRO A 236 14.41 -19.21 9.65
CA PRO A 236 15.42 -19.76 8.73
C PRO A 236 15.01 -19.49 7.28
N GLU A 237 16.03 -19.31 6.45
CA GLU A 237 15.84 -19.18 5.00
C GLU A 237 15.17 -20.44 4.43
N GLY A 238 14.24 -20.25 3.48
CA GLY A 238 13.51 -21.36 2.85
C GLY A 238 12.23 -21.78 3.55
N VAL A 239 11.93 -21.21 4.73
CA VAL A 239 10.60 -21.33 5.35
C VAL A 239 9.68 -20.25 4.82
N GLY A 240 8.55 -20.66 4.23
CA GLY A 240 7.53 -19.72 3.73
C GLY A 240 6.81 -19.00 4.87
N ILE A 241 6.44 -17.75 4.65
CA ILE A 241 5.77 -16.92 5.64
C ILE A 241 4.32 -16.72 5.19
N TYR A 242 3.38 -17.05 6.08
CA TYR A 242 1.94 -16.87 5.85
C TYR A 242 1.28 -16.13 7.03
N PRO A 243 1.43 -14.80 7.11
CA PRO A 243 0.88 -14.03 8.21
C PRO A 243 -0.65 -14.04 8.15
N LEU A 244 -1.30 -14.23 9.29
CA LEU A 244 -2.72 -14.01 9.42
C LEU A 244 -2.96 -12.52 9.61
N ALA A 245 -3.68 -11.92 8.66
CA ALA A 245 -4.13 -10.55 8.81
C ALA A 245 -5.13 -10.49 9.98
N SER A 246 -4.70 -9.81 11.06
CA SER A 246 -5.50 -9.35 12.18
C SER A 246 -6.56 -10.29 12.81
N GLU A 247 -7.43 -9.70 13.59
CA GLU A 247 -8.39 -10.35 14.44
C GLU A 247 -9.47 -11.14 13.69
N MET A 248 -9.92 -12.24 14.30
CA MET A 248 -11.03 -13.02 13.75
C MET A 248 -12.29 -12.16 13.65
N ASN A 249 -12.92 -12.16 12.49
CA ASN A 249 -14.22 -11.52 12.27
C ASN A 249 -15.30 -12.30 13.03
N MET A 250 -15.55 -11.92 14.27
CA MET A 250 -16.56 -12.53 15.12
C MET A 250 -17.79 -11.62 15.19
N ASP A 251 -18.98 -12.23 15.12
CA ASP A 251 -20.22 -11.53 15.47
C ASP A 251 -20.26 -11.20 16.97
N LEU A 252 -21.00 -10.17 17.34
CA LEU A 252 -21.10 -9.67 18.73
C LEU A 252 -21.44 -10.77 19.74
N LEU A 253 -22.27 -11.71 19.38
CA LEU A 253 -22.66 -12.82 20.26
C LEU A 253 -21.47 -13.79 20.47
N THR A 254 -20.71 -14.07 19.45
CA THR A 254 -19.49 -14.89 19.54
C THR A 254 -18.42 -14.20 20.38
N MET A 255 -18.25 -12.87 20.25
CA MET A 255 -17.37 -12.09 21.11
C MET A 255 -17.81 -12.13 22.58
N ALA A 256 -19.08 -11.95 22.86
CA ALA A 256 -19.62 -12.07 24.21
C ALA A 256 -19.39 -13.46 24.83
N VAL A 257 -19.59 -14.53 24.05
CA VAL A 257 -19.32 -15.90 24.47
C VAL A 257 -17.83 -16.11 24.75
N GLN A 258 -16.95 -15.54 23.95
CA GLN A 258 -15.50 -15.59 24.20
C GLN A 258 -15.11 -14.89 25.50
N LEU A 259 -15.66 -13.70 25.76
CA LEU A 259 -15.43 -12.99 27.01
C LEU A 259 -15.94 -13.77 28.24
N LEU A 260 -17.09 -14.40 28.14
CA LEU A 260 -17.62 -15.27 29.19
C LEU A 260 -16.70 -16.47 29.44
N LYS A 261 -16.17 -17.08 28.38
CA LYS A 261 -15.21 -18.17 28.50
C LYS A 261 -13.92 -17.72 29.20
N LEU A 262 -13.38 -16.55 28.87
CA LEU A 262 -12.21 -15.98 29.54
C LEU A 262 -12.45 -15.73 31.03
N LYS A 263 -13.69 -15.46 31.45
CA LYS A 263 -14.11 -15.33 32.85
C LYS A 263 -14.44 -16.65 33.55
N GLY A 264 -14.13 -17.79 32.91
CA GLY A 264 -14.35 -19.11 33.49
C GLY A 264 -15.77 -19.68 33.33
N HIS A 265 -16.65 -19.01 32.60
CA HIS A 265 -17.98 -19.50 32.28
C HIS A 265 -17.96 -20.32 31.00
N THR A 266 -17.90 -21.64 31.12
CA THR A 266 -17.88 -22.55 29.99
C THR A 266 -19.10 -23.45 30.00
N GLY A 267 -19.76 -23.59 28.83
CA GLY A 267 -20.82 -24.56 28.57
C GLY A 267 -20.60 -25.17 27.18
N SER A 268 -21.09 -26.39 27.00
CA SER A 268 -20.91 -27.13 25.72
C SER A 268 -21.41 -26.35 24.49
N TRP A 269 -22.46 -25.56 24.65
CA TRP A 269 -22.96 -24.67 23.59
C TRP A 269 -21.97 -23.57 23.24
N ALA A 270 -21.37 -22.92 24.25
CA ALA A 270 -20.39 -21.83 24.08
C ALA A 270 -19.14 -22.35 23.37
N GLU A 271 -18.67 -23.54 23.75
CA GLU A 271 -17.52 -24.17 23.11
C GLU A 271 -17.80 -24.53 21.65
N HIS A 272 -19.00 -25.12 21.39
CA HIS A 272 -19.41 -25.45 20.02
C HIS A 272 -19.49 -24.19 19.13
N ARG A 273 -20.06 -23.10 19.65
CA ARG A 273 -20.16 -21.82 18.92
C ARG A 273 -18.77 -21.22 18.59
N LEU A 274 -17.89 -21.18 19.57
CA LEU A 274 -16.52 -20.70 19.38
C LEU A 274 -15.76 -21.59 18.38
N HIS A 275 -15.84 -22.90 18.53
CA HIS A 275 -15.21 -23.84 17.62
C HIS A 275 -15.72 -23.66 16.18
N THR A 276 -17.03 -23.44 16.00
CA THR A 276 -17.63 -23.21 14.68
C THR A 276 -17.15 -21.89 14.08
N ALA A 277 -17.05 -20.81 14.89
CA ALA A 277 -16.53 -19.52 14.45
C ALA A 277 -15.06 -19.64 14.04
N TYR A 278 -14.22 -20.25 14.88
CA TYR A 278 -12.82 -20.51 14.57
C TYR A 278 -12.66 -21.32 13.28
N ARG A 279 -13.40 -22.40 13.12
CA ARG A 279 -13.34 -23.23 11.92
C ARG A 279 -13.76 -22.49 10.66
N ARG A 280 -14.73 -21.58 10.76
CA ARG A 280 -15.16 -20.73 9.64
C ARG A 280 -14.07 -19.76 9.23
N GLU A 281 -13.42 -19.11 10.20
CA GLU A 281 -12.31 -18.19 9.92
C GLU A 281 -11.10 -18.90 9.33
N TRP A 282 -10.71 -20.04 9.89
CA TRP A 282 -9.63 -20.84 9.32
C TRP A 282 -9.88 -21.23 7.86
N LYS A 283 -11.11 -21.60 7.51
CA LYS A 283 -11.46 -21.93 6.12
C LYS A 283 -11.42 -20.75 5.14
N LYS A 284 -11.35 -19.52 5.63
CA LYS A 284 -11.17 -18.35 4.76
C LYS A 284 -9.69 -18.10 4.44
N HIS A 285 -8.82 -18.60 5.27
CA HIS A 285 -7.39 -18.37 5.16
C HIS A 285 -6.63 -19.56 4.60
N PHE A 286 -7.18 -20.73 4.73
CA PHE A 286 -6.63 -22.02 4.28
C PHE A 286 -7.68 -22.86 3.54
#